data_72da23d8b832fc647b7a1ac9309aacd0
#
_entry.id   72da23d8b832fc647b7a1ac9309aacd0
#
_cell.length_a   1.000
_cell.length_b   1.000
_cell.length_c   1.000
_cell.angle_alpha   90.00
_cell.angle_beta   90.00
_cell.angle_gamma   90.00
#
_symmetry.space_group_name_H-M   'P 1'
#
loop_
_entity.id
_entity.type
_entity.pdbx_description
1 polymer ?
#
loop_
_entity_poly.entity_id
_entity_poly.type
_entity_poly.pdbx_seq_one_letter_code
_entity_poly.pdbx_strand_id
1 'polypeptide(L)'
;QKMNIWIQPPKMQRIQKYLEQLKEKNPKTALLWGIPFAIKDNIDLQGIETSAGCKTYSYVPEESATVVQLLIEQGAIPIGKTNLDQFATGLVGTRSLYGEVHNALKEDLISGGSSSGSAVSVAMGQAAFALGTDTAGSGRVPAALNDLVGWKPSLGAWSTKGVVPACASLDCVTVFTNNVEDAEYVDSIARSYDVNCAWSKEFSVLQKKLPQKICIPQTKLTFFGPYAKEYETKWKSVVSDLKKMGIAIQYIDYSIFSEAAAILYDGPWIAERWAALGDFVERNQGQEMVPVTEKILRSGNKVELKADSVFRAMHRLAEIKCEVKKVLKDSVLLMPTSGGTYTREQVDADPIQTNSNMGLYTNHCNLLDLCALDFQTGFVAEKVPFGVTSFALSGQEGLNIELAKLYQLMNQSRMNVQKREMVELAVCGLHMRGLTLEHQLLEVGAEFKEEAMTAPCYKLIKLPSTPKKPGLIKTRENGHSIQVEVWKMPKSKIGEFLEKIPAPLGLGKVQLEDREVIGFLCEGYMEYIGEDISKEKSWRNVESN
;
A
#
# COMPACT_ATOMS: atom_id res chain seq x y z
N GLN A 1 4.94 -15.45 -14.77
CA GLN A 1 5.29 -15.55 -13.30
C GLN A 1 6.46 -14.66 -12.89
N LYS A 2 6.66 -13.54 -13.58
CA LYS A 2 7.80 -12.63 -13.37
C LYS A 2 7.88 -12.05 -11.93
N MET A 3 6.75 -12.02 -11.20
CA MET A 3 6.63 -11.42 -9.85
C MET A 3 6.68 -12.44 -8.71
N ASN A 4 6.74 -13.73 -8.98
CA ASN A 4 6.80 -14.85 -8.02
C ASN A 4 5.71 -14.82 -6.92
N ILE A 5 4.51 -14.32 -7.25
CA ILE A 5 3.40 -14.10 -6.30
C ILE A 5 2.84 -15.42 -5.74
N TRP A 6 2.83 -16.47 -6.56
CA TRP A 6 2.08 -17.69 -6.28
C TRP A 6 2.96 -18.91 -6.08
N ILE A 7 2.72 -19.68 -5.02
CA ILE A 7 3.18 -21.07 -4.86
C ILE A 7 2.20 -21.99 -5.56
N GLN A 8 0.88 -21.80 -5.29
CA GLN A 8 -0.19 -22.50 -5.99
C GLN A 8 -1.01 -21.47 -6.78
N PRO A 9 -0.67 -21.22 -8.07
CA PRO A 9 -1.33 -20.18 -8.88
C PRO A 9 -2.80 -20.50 -9.13
N PRO A 10 -3.62 -19.49 -9.46
CA PRO A 10 -5.01 -19.69 -9.87
C PRO A 10 -5.11 -20.71 -11.01
N LYS A 11 -6.01 -21.70 -10.83
CA LYS A 11 -6.33 -22.71 -11.86
C LYS A 11 -7.83 -22.81 -11.99
N MET A 12 -8.38 -22.62 -13.17
CA MET A 12 -9.82 -22.63 -13.43
C MET A 12 -10.48 -23.92 -12.89
N GLN A 13 -9.83 -25.06 -13.06
CA GLN A 13 -10.33 -26.35 -12.56
C GLN A 13 -10.58 -26.37 -11.04
N ARG A 14 -9.74 -25.66 -10.25
CA ARG A 14 -9.92 -25.54 -8.79
C ARG A 14 -11.01 -24.52 -8.45
N ILE A 15 -11.04 -23.41 -9.18
CA ILE A 15 -12.00 -22.32 -8.99
C ILE A 15 -13.42 -22.78 -9.34
N GLN A 16 -13.58 -23.64 -10.33
CA GLN A 16 -14.87 -24.12 -10.80
C GLN A 16 -15.69 -24.79 -9.69
N LYS A 17 -15.05 -25.55 -8.79
CA LYS A 17 -15.71 -26.14 -7.62
C LYS A 17 -16.46 -25.08 -6.78
N TYR A 18 -15.82 -23.95 -6.54
CA TYR A 18 -16.40 -22.85 -5.75
C TYR A 18 -17.45 -22.07 -6.52
N LEU A 19 -17.27 -21.90 -7.84
CA LEU A 19 -18.30 -21.32 -8.72
C LEU A 19 -19.57 -22.15 -8.77
N GLU A 20 -19.47 -23.47 -8.71
CA GLU A 20 -20.64 -24.35 -8.63
C GLU A 20 -21.34 -24.24 -7.29
N GLN A 21 -20.61 -24.18 -6.19
CA GLN A 21 -21.17 -23.94 -4.85
C GLN A 21 -21.91 -22.59 -4.74
N LEU A 22 -21.47 -21.57 -5.50
CA LEU A 22 -22.15 -20.27 -5.54
C LEU A 22 -23.58 -20.36 -6.12
N LYS A 23 -23.86 -21.29 -7.03
CA LYS A 23 -25.19 -21.47 -7.61
C LYS A 23 -26.24 -21.83 -6.55
N GLU A 24 -25.80 -22.48 -5.46
CA GLU A 24 -26.66 -22.86 -4.33
C GLU A 24 -26.83 -21.74 -3.31
N LYS A 25 -26.03 -20.65 -3.41
CA LYS A 25 -26.04 -19.53 -2.48
C LYS A 25 -26.87 -18.36 -3.04
N ASN A 26 -27.63 -17.72 -2.16
CA ASN A 26 -28.37 -16.52 -2.52
C ASN A 26 -27.41 -15.29 -2.50
N PRO A 27 -27.20 -14.59 -3.66
CA PRO A 27 -26.31 -13.43 -3.73
C PRO A 27 -26.73 -12.24 -2.87
N LYS A 28 -27.99 -12.21 -2.38
CA LYS A 28 -28.48 -11.16 -1.46
C LYS A 28 -28.12 -11.41 0.00
N THR A 29 -27.79 -12.64 0.38
CA THR A 29 -27.49 -13.03 1.77
C THR A 29 -26.04 -13.49 1.97
N ALA A 30 -25.38 -13.96 0.92
CA ALA A 30 -23.96 -14.31 0.95
C ALA A 30 -23.12 -13.03 0.78
N LEU A 31 -22.51 -12.58 1.88
CA LEU A 31 -21.87 -11.27 2.00
C LEU A 31 -20.69 -11.07 1.04
N LEU A 32 -20.00 -12.14 0.64
CA LEU A 32 -18.84 -12.11 -0.28
C LEU A 32 -19.12 -12.88 -1.57
N TRP A 33 -20.36 -12.94 -2.03
CA TRP A 33 -20.77 -13.74 -3.18
C TRP A 33 -19.94 -13.40 -4.43
N GLY A 34 -19.14 -14.37 -4.89
CA GLY A 34 -18.30 -14.25 -6.09
C GLY A 34 -17.01 -13.46 -5.92
N ILE A 35 -16.68 -12.98 -4.73
CA ILE A 35 -15.46 -12.19 -4.49
C ILE A 35 -14.22 -13.09 -4.46
N PRO A 36 -13.23 -12.91 -5.36
CA PRO A 36 -12.01 -13.70 -5.38
C PRO A 36 -11.03 -13.27 -4.30
N PHE A 37 -10.44 -14.21 -3.58
CA PHE A 37 -9.40 -13.94 -2.60
C PHE A 37 -8.21 -14.89 -2.68
N ALA A 38 -7.05 -14.40 -2.25
CA ALA A 38 -5.81 -15.16 -2.19
C ALA A 38 -5.50 -15.57 -0.74
N ILE A 39 -4.73 -16.64 -0.57
CA ILE A 39 -4.43 -17.22 0.74
C ILE A 39 -2.91 -17.41 0.86
N LYS A 40 -2.29 -16.89 1.91
CA LYS A 40 -0.88 -17.16 2.20
C LYS A 40 -0.62 -18.65 2.39
N ASP A 41 0.49 -19.16 1.86
CA ASP A 41 0.73 -20.60 1.80
C ASP A 41 1.03 -21.28 3.15
N ASN A 42 1.00 -20.57 4.24
CA ASN A 42 0.98 -21.14 5.59
C ASN A 42 -0.44 -21.26 6.20
N ILE A 43 -1.50 -20.95 5.42
CA ILE A 43 -2.91 -21.07 5.84
C ILE A 43 -3.57 -22.16 5.00
N ASP A 44 -4.22 -23.11 5.64
CA ASP A 44 -4.80 -24.29 5.01
C ASP A 44 -6.02 -23.98 4.13
N LEU A 45 -6.03 -24.58 2.95
CA LEU A 45 -7.17 -24.68 2.06
C LEU A 45 -7.39 -26.16 1.72
N GLN A 46 -8.54 -26.70 2.05
CA GLN A 46 -8.88 -28.12 1.89
C GLN A 46 -8.50 -28.66 0.50
N GLY A 47 -7.74 -29.76 0.50
CA GLY A 47 -7.33 -30.47 -0.72
C GLY A 47 -6.27 -29.75 -1.55
N ILE A 48 -5.72 -28.63 -1.06
CA ILE A 48 -4.64 -27.87 -1.71
C ILE A 48 -3.42 -27.87 -0.80
N GLU A 49 -2.28 -28.26 -1.36
CA GLU A 49 -1.03 -28.37 -0.62
C GLU A 49 -0.69 -27.06 0.15
N THR A 50 -0.29 -27.23 1.40
CA THR A 50 0.30 -26.19 2.27
C THR A 50 1.76 -26.52 2.48
N SER A 51 2.66 -25.61 2.10
CA SER A 51 4.12 -25.83 2.20
C SER A 51 4.81 -24.85 3.15
N ALA A 52 4.18 -23.75 3.52
CA ALA A 52 4.80 -22.64 4.24
C ALA A 52 6.13 -22.15 3.58
N GLY A 53 6.24 -22.27 2.25
CA GLY A 53 7.44 -21.92 1.48
C GLY A 53 8.56 -22.98 1.52
N CYS A 54 8.27 -24.19 2.00
CA CYS A 54 9.22 -25.30 2.08
C CYS A 54 8.61 -26.60 1.55
N LYS A 55 9.07 -27.08 0.40
CA LYS A 55 8.51 -28.28 -0.25
C LYS A 55 8.55 -29.54 0.61
N THR A 56 9.66 -29.76 1.32
CA THR A 56 9.84 -30.95 2.16
C THR A 56 8.98 -30.94 3.41
N TYR A 57 8.38 -29.77 3.76
CA TYR A 57 7.40 -29.63 4.84
C TYR A 57 5.98 -29.89 4.38
N SER A 58 5.71 -29.90 3.07
CA SER A 58 4.35 -29.83 2.52
C SER A 58 3.44 -31.00 2.92
N TYR A 59 2.16 -30.68 3.07
CA TYR A 59 1.07 -31.62 3.29
C TYR A 59 -0.21 -31.13 2.62
N VAL A 60 -1.17 -32.03 2.42
CA VAL A 60 -2.50 -31.68 1.89
C VAL A 60 -3.49 -31.71 3.04
N PRO A 61 -4.06 -30.56 3.44
CA PRO A 61 -5.00 -30.49 4.55
C PRO A 61 -6.36 -31.13 4.18
N GLU A 62 -6.94 -31.86 5.14
CA GLU A 62 -8.29 -32.45 5.00
C GLU A 62 -9.40 -31.43 5.21
N GLU A 63 -9.13 -30.34 5.95
CA GLU A 63 -10.04 -29.23 6.23
C GLU A 63 -9.37 -27.90 5.91
N SER A 64 -10.17 -26.90 5.55
CA SER A 64 -9.66 -25.51 5.46
C SER A 64 -9.48 -24.91 6.85
N ALA A 65 -8.57 -23.95 6.98
CA ALA A 65 -8.48 -23.11 8.17
C ALA A 65 -9.84 -22.47 8.46
N THR A 66 -10.19 -22.30 9.73
CA THR A 66 -11.50 -21.76 10.14
C THR A 66 -11.84 -20.45 9.45
N VAL A 67 -10.88 -19.51 9.40
CA VAL A 67 -11.08 -18.22 8.72
C VAL A 67 -11.36 -18.37 7.22
N VAL A 68 -10.70 -19.31 6.56
CA VAL A 68 -10.94 -19.60 5.13
C VAL A 68 -12.32 -20.18 4.92
N GLN A 69 -12.73 -21.10 5.78
CA GLN A 69 -14.05 -21.73 5.72
C GLN A 69 -15.17 -20.68 5.88
N LEU A 70 -15.07 -19.79 6.86
CA LEU A 70 -16.05 -18.71 7.09
C LEU A 70 -16.22 -17.81 5.86
N LEU A 71 -15.12 -17.44 5.19
CA LEU A 71 -15.16 -16.61 3.97
C LEU A 71 -15.81 -17.37 2.80
N ILE A 72 -15.50 -18.66 2.61
CA ILE A 72 -16.12 -19.50 1.58
C ILE A 72 -17.62 -19.70 1.85
N GLU A 73 -18.01 -19.84 3.10
CA GLU A 73 -19.43 -19.93 3.49
C GLU A 73 -20.20 -18.67 3.11
N GLN A 74 -19.56 -17.50 3.16
CA GLN A 74 -20.13 -16.23 2.69
C GLN A 74 -19.96 -16.01 1.17
N GLY A 75 -19.54 -17.02 0.43
CA GLY A 75 -19.48 -17.00 -1.04
C GLY A 75 -18.19 -16.44 -1.63
N ALA A 76 -17.15 -16.21 -0.83
CA ALA A 76 -15.84 -15.85 -1.36
C ALA A 76 -15.18 -17.03 -2.10
N ILE A 77 -14.41 -16.73 -3.15
CA ILE A 77 -13.76 -17.73 -4.01
C ILE A 77 -12.25 -17.73 -3.73
N PRO A 78 -11.68 -18.78 -3.12
CA PRO A 78 -10.24 -18.91 -2.98
C PRO A 78 -9.62 -19.23 -4.33
N ILE A 79 -8.75 -18.35 -4.83
CA ILE A 79 -8.18 -18.50 -6.16
C ILE A 79 -6.81 -19.18 -6.18
N GLY A 80 -6.06 -19.17 -5.08
CA GLY A 80 -4.74 -19.78 -5.01
C GLY A 80 -4.01 -19.51 -3.70
N LYS A 81 -2.79 -20.13 -3.57
CA LYS A 81 -1.92 -19.97 -2.41
C LYS A 81 -0.70 -19.13 -2.77
N THR A 82 -0.47 -18.06 -2.00
CA THR A 82 0.55 -17.06 -2.28
C THR A 82 1.89 -17.38 -1.63
N ASN A 83 2.96 -16.90 -2.27
CA ASN A 83 4.33 -17.00 -1.79
C ASN A 83 4.55 -16.14 -0.53
N LEU A 84 5.58 -16.50 0.25
CA LEU A 84 5.87 -15.89 1.55
C LEU A 84 7.36 -16.04 1.90
N ASP A 85 7.87 -15.25 2.84
CA ASP A 85 9.11 -15.60 3.53
C ASP A 85 8.92 -16.93 4.26
N GLN A 86 9.81 -17.89 4.02
CA GLN A 86 9.69 -19.28 4.46
C GLN A 86 9.39 -19.40 5.96
N PHE A 87 8.39 -20.21 6.33
CA PHE A 87 7.86 -20.36 7.69
C PHE A 87 7.47 -19.03 8.35
N ALA A 88 6.99 -18.07 7.57
CA ALA A 88 6.67 -16.72 8.01
C ALA A 88 7.83 -16.02 8.77
N THR A 89 9.09 -16.38 8.45
CA THR A 89 10.30 -15.92 9.14
C THR A 89 11.03 -14.86 8.32
N GLY A 90 10.49 -13.65 8.31
CA GLY A 90 11.04 -12.49 7.62
C GLY A 90 10.03 -11.37 7.47
N LEU A 91 10.54 -10.19 7.05
CA LEU A 91 9.75 -8.98 6.76
C LEU A 91 10.13 -8.37 5.40
N VAL A 92 10.89 -9.11 4.57
CA VAL A 92 11.52 -8.59 3.36
C VAL A 92 10.91 -9.12 2.06
N GLY A 93 10.32 -10.35 2.07
CA GLY A 93 9.72 -10.98 0.88
C GLY A 93 10.74 -11.63 -0.06
N THR A 94 12.01 -11.78 0.37
CA THR A 94 13.08 -12.37 -0.43
C THR A 94 13.44 -13.79 0.03
N ARG A 95 12.89 -14.27 1.16
CA ARG A 95 13.26 -15.54 1.80
C ARG A 95 12.40 -16.70 1.32
N SER A 96 12.38 -16.96 0.02
CA SER A 96 11.60 -18.04 -0.57
C SER A 96 12.35 -18.79 -1.65
N LEU A 97 12.30 -20.13 -1.60
CA LEU A 97 12.82 -21.01 -2.67
C LEU A 97 11.92 -21.05 -3.91
N TYR A 98 10.72 -20.47 -3.84
CA TYR A 98 9.85 -20.25 -5.00
C TYR A 98 10.15 -18.94 -5.75
N GLY A 99 11.24 -18.26 -5.37
CA GLY A 99 11.68 -16.98 -5.89
C GLY A 99 11.25 -15.81 -5.02
N GLU A 100 12.02 -14.73 -5.07
CA GLU A 100 11.72 -13.48 -4.38
C GLU A 100 10.46 -12.83 -4.95
N VAL A 101 9.57 -12.36 -4.08
CA VAL A 101 8.39 -11.62 -4.53
C VAL A 101 8.77 -10.17 -4.80
N HIS A 102 8.55 -9.72 -6.02
CA HIS A 102 8.85 -8.35 -6.41
C HIS A 102 7.78 -7.39 -5.90
N ASN A 103 8.18 -6.15 -5.58
CA ASN A 103 7.24 -5.10 -5.21
C ASN A 103 6.31 -4.75 -6.37
N ALA A 104 5.00 -4.57 -6.09
CA ALA A 104 3.99 -4.33 -7.11
C ALA A 104 4.17 -2.99 -7.85
N LEU A 105 4.74 -1.98 -7.19
CA LEU A 105 4.84 -0.61 -7.69
C LEU A 105 6.22 -0.31 -8.28
N LYS A 106 7.28 -0.85 -7.67
CA LYS A 106 8.67 -0.61 -8.06
C LYS A 106 9.50 -1.89 -7.91
N GLU A 107 9.77 -2.55 -9.04
CA GLU A 107 10.29 -3.92 -9.13
C GLU A 107 11.66 -4.14 -8.45
N ASP A 108 12.50 -3.12 -8.36
CA ASP A 108 13.80 -3.18 -7.71
C ASP A 108 13.75 -3.18 -6.18
N LEU A 109 12.63 -2.72 -5.60
CA LEU A 109 12.43 -2.70 -4.17
C LEU A 109 11.87 -4.03 -3.64
N ILE A 110 12.06 -4.27 -2.34
CA ILE A 110 11.42 -5.39 -1.65
C ILE A 110 9.91 -5.21 -1.59
N SER A 111 9.18 -6.32 -1.68
CA SER A 111 7.73 -6.35 -1.48
C SER A 111 7.30 -6.23 -0.01
N GLY A 112 8.27 -6.37 0.92
CA GLY A 112 7.96 -6.66 2.31
C GLY A 112 7.47 -8.09 2.49
N GLY A 113 7.48 -8.55 3.73
CA GLY A 113 7.14 -9.92 4.10
C GLY A 113 6.61 -9.99 5.54
N SER A 114 6.33 -11.18 6.02
CA SER A 114 6.42 -12.45 5.30
C SER A 114 5.27 -12.72 4.33
N SER A 115 4.16 -11.96 4.37
CA SER A 115 2.98 -12.15 3.51
C SER A 115 3.14 -11.46 2.16
N SER A 116 4.30 -11.60 1.52
CA SER A 116 4.73 -10.88 0.32
C SER A 116 3.80 -11.11 -0.88
N GLY A 117 3.55 -12.36 -1.25
CA GLY A 117 2.67 -12.70 -2.37
C GLY A 117 1.21 -12.30 -2.12
N SER A 118 0.74 -12.34 -0.85
CA SER A 118 -0.61 -11.89 -0.50
C SER A 118 -0.79 -10.39 -0.79
N ALA A 119 0.10 -9.55 -0.29
CA ALA A 119 0.05 -8.12 -0.56
C ALA A 119 0.16 -7.81 -2.06
N VAL A 120 1.16 -8.39 -2.75
CA VAL A 120 1.37 -8.12 -4.17
C VAL A 120 0.21 -8.62 -5.03
N SER A 121 -0.46 -9.73 -4.68
CA SER A 121 -1.64 -10.22 -5.42
C SER A 121 -2.80 -9.22 -5.42
N VAL A 122 -3.02 -8.52 -4.30
CA VAL A 122 -4.05 -7.48 -4.18
C VAL A 122 -3.61 -6.21 -4.90
N ALA A 123 -2.38 -5.75 -4.67
CA ALA A 123 -1.86 -4.54 -5.31
C ALA A 123 -1.82 -4.64 -6.85
N MET A 124 -1.64 -5.85 -7.39
CA MET A 124 -1.70 -6.14 -8.83
C MET A 124 -3.11 -6.41 -9.36
N GLY A 125 -4.15 -6.30 -8.52
CA GLY A 125 -5.54 -6.55 -8.91
C GLY A 125 -5.86 -8.02 -9.25
N GLN A 126 -5.02 -8.97 -8.82
CA GLN A 126 -5.23 -10.41 -9.07
C GLN A 126 -6.22 -11.03 -8.08
N ALA A 127 -6.40 -10.43 -6.92
CA ALA A 127 -7.37 -10.78 -5.91
C ALA A 127 -8.03 -9.51 -5.36
N ALA A 128 -9.30 -9.59 -4.94
CA ALA A 128 -9.99 -8.46 -4.31
C ALA A 128 -9.43 -8.19 -2.90
N PHE A 129 -9.12 -9.23 -2.19
CA PHE A 129 -8.40 -9.21 -0.90
C PHE A 129 -7.53 -10.45 -0.75
N ALA A 130 -6.63 -10.48 0.21
CA ALA A 130 -5.80 -11.63 0.49
C ALA A 130 -5.59 -11.85 1.98
N LEU A 131 -5.61 -13.12 2.42
CA LEU A 131 -5.22 -13.48 3.76
C LEU A 131 -3.70 -13.59 3.88
N GLY A 132 -3.19 -13.05 4.98
CA GLY A 132 -1.82 -13.20 5.43
C GLY A 132 -1.74 -13.60 6.89
N THR A 133 -0.54 -13.58 7.46
CA THR A 133 -0.31 -13.74 8.90
C THR A 133 0.62 -12.65 9.40
N ASP A 134 0.48 -12.28 10.67
CA ASP A 134 1.31 -11.27 11.32
C ASP A 134 1.72 -11.78 12.71
N THR A 135 3.01 -12.00 12.90
CA THR A 135 3.62 -12.33 14.19
C THR A 135 4.41 -11.12 14.72
N ALA A 136 5.01 -10.34 13.79
CA ALA A 136 5.92 -9.24 14.08
C ALA A 136 5.75 -8.02 13.16
N GLY A 137 4.79 -8.05 12.22
CA GLY A 137 4.60 -7.00 11.22
C GLY A 137 4.26 -7.53 9.83
N SER A 138 4.19 -8.85 9.66
CA SER A 138 4.02 -9.49 8.34
C SER A 138 2.66 -9.27 7.68
N GLY A 139 1.67 -8.72 8.38
CA GLY A 139 0.39 -8.27 7.83
C GLY A 139 0.35 -6.76 7.54
N ARG A 140 1.35 -6.00 7.99
CA ARG A 140 1.41 -4.53 7.90
C ARG A 140 2.55 -4.05 7.02
N VAL A 141 3.77 -4.54 7.20
CA VAL A 141 4.94 -4.14 6.39
C VAL A 141 4.71 -4.34 4.89
N PRO A 142 4.26 -5.50 4.39
CA PRO A 142 4.00 -5.65 2.95
C PRO A 142 2.80 -4.80 2.48
N ALA A 143 1.81 -4.49 3.33
CA ALA A 143 0.74 -3.55 2.99
C ALA A 143 1.32 -2.15 2.76
N ALA A 144 2.13 -1.65 3.71
CA ALA A 144 2.77 -0.34 3.63
C ALA A 144 3.63 -0.15 2.39
N LEU A 145 4.34 -1.20 1.95
CA LEU A 145 5.25 -1.13 0.80
C LEU A 145 4.55 -1.32 -0.57
N ASN A 146 3.27 -1.74 -0.60
CA ASN A 146 2.51 -1.98 -1.83
C ASN A 146 1.22 -1.14 -1.93
N ASP A 147 1.12 -0.03 -1.18
CA ASP A 147 0.00 0.93 -1.21
C ASP A 147 -1.36 0.30 -0.85
N LEU A 148 -1.38 -0.56 0.17
CA LEU A 148 -2.55 -1.28 0.63
C LEU A 148 -2.91 -0.92 2.08
N VAL A 149 -4.06 -1.41 2.52
CA VAL A 149 -4.45 -1.51 3.93
C VAL A 149 -4.06 -2.87 4.46
N GLY A 150 -3.39 -2.90 5.62
CA GLY A 150 -3.02 -4.12 6.34
C GLY A 150 -3.76 -4.18 7.68
N TRP A 151 -4.75 -5.06 7.79
CA TRP A 151 -5.53 -5.25 8.99
C TRP A 151 -4.97 -6.37 9.84
N LYS A 152 -4.54 -6.07 11.05
CA LYS A 152 -4.17 -7.04 12.09
C LYS A 152 -5.17 -6.94 13.26
N PRO A 153 -6.12 -7.88 13.37
CA PRO A 153 -7.05 -7.90 14.50
C PRO A 153 -6.32 -8.19 15.82
N SER A 154 -7.03 -8.13 16.92
CA SER A 154 -6.56 -8.60 18.23
C SER A 154 -6.20 -10.08 18.19
N LEU A 155 -5.19 -10.49 18.94
CA LEU A 155 -4.80 -11.91 19.04
C LEU A 155 -6.00 -12.75 19.51
N GLY A 156 -6.32 -13.77 18.72
CA GLY A 156 -7.42 -14.69 18.99
C GLY A 156 -8.80 -14.20 18.54
N ALA A 157 -8.92 -12.99 17.97
CA ALA A 157 -10.18 -12.52 17.40
C ALA A 157 -10.55 -13.27 16.11
N TRP A 158 -9.57 -13.71 15.37
CA TRP A 158 -9.70 -14.64 14.26
C TRP A 158 -9.02 -15.96 14.66
N SER A 159 -9.65 -17.09 14.36
CA SER A 159 -9.07 -18.41 14.65
C SER A 159 -7.76 -18.62 13.87
N THR A 160 -6.76 -19.19 14.53
CA THR A 160 -5.51 -19.65 13.91
C THR A 160 -5.51 -21.17 13.67
N LYS A 161 -6.65 -21.87 13.84
CA LYS A 161 -6.79 -23.27 13.46
C LYS A 161 -6.55 -23.42 11.95
N GLY A 162 -5.67 -24.35 11.57
CA GLY A 162 -5.26 -24.55 10.17
C GLY A 162 -4.20 -23.55 9.67
N VAL A 163 -3.43 -22.98 10.58
CA VAL A 163 -2.27 -22.11 10.24
C VAL A 163 -0.98 -22.76 10.69
N VAL A 164 -0.01 -22.91 9.79
CA VAL A 164 1.36 -23.33 10.16
C VAL A 164 1.98 -22.22 11.01
N PRO A 165 2.33 -22.48 12.27
CA PRO A 165 2.75 -21.43 13.18
C PRO A 165 4.17 -20.94 12.92
N ALA A 166 4.36 -19.63 13.11
CA ALA A 166 5.69 -19.03 13.31
C ALA A 166 5.99 -18.90 14.82
N CYS A 167 5.07 -18.30 15.56
CA CYS A 167 5.01 -18.26 17.03
C CYS A 167 3.54 -18.40 17.42
N ALA A 168 3.10 -19.58 17.80
CA ALA A 168 1.69 -19.90 18.00
C ALA A 168 0.98 -18.94 18.98
N SER A 169 1.69 -18.50 20.04
CA SER A 169 1.15 -17.55 21.03
C SER A 169 1.01 -16.12 20.52
N LEU A 170 1.64 -15.77 19.39
CA LEU A 170 1.69 -14.43 18.82
C LEU A 170 1.11 -14.33 17.41
N ASP A 171 0.86 -15.47 16.76
CA ASP A 171 0.38 -15.48 15.38
C ASP A 171 -1.04 -14.91 15.27
N CYS A 172 -1.25 -14.12 14.24
CA CYS A 172 -2.54 -13.53 13.92
C CYS A 172 -2.78 -13.66 12.42
N VAL A 173 -3.96 -14.17 12.01
CA VAL A 173 -4.37 -14.09 10.61
C VAL A 173 -4.77 -12.64 10.31
N THR A 174 -4.40 -12.15 9.13
CA THR A 174 -4.56 -10.77 8.71
C THR A 174 -5.16 -10.69 7.32
N VAL A 175 -5.65 -9.51 6.94
CA VAL A 175 -6.13 -9.27 5.58
C VAL A 175 -5.48 -8.05 4.96
N PHE A 176 -5.22 -8.15 3.66
CA PHE A 176 -4.79 -7.08 2.76
C PHE A 176 -5.96 -6.65 1.89
N THR A 177 -6.23 -5.35 1.84
CA THR A 177 -7.30 -4.74 1.03
C THR A 177 -6.85 -3.42 0.43
N ASN A 178 -7.60 -2.89 -0.53
CA ASN A 178 -7.33 -1.58 -1.12
C ASN A 178 -7.83 -0.41 -0.27
N ASN A 179 -8.77 -0.64 0.65
CA ASN A 179 -9.37 0.38 1.50
C ASN A 179 -9.75 -0.18 2.88
N VAL A 180 -10.03 0.70 3.83
CA VAL A 180 -10.33 0.35 5.23
C VAL A 180 -11.71 -0.32 5.34
N GLU A 181 -12.65 0.09 4.52
CA GLU A 181 -14.02 -0.43 4.50
C GLU A 181 -14.06 -1.92 4.14
N ASP A 182 -13.29 -2.33 3.13
CA ASP A 182 -13.17 -3.73 2.73
C ASP A 182 -12.51 -4.58 3.84
N ALA A 183 -11.47 -4.03 4.50
CA ALA A 183 -10.82 -4.72 5.62
C ALA A 183 -11.79 -4.92 6.79
N GLU A 184 -12.55 -3.91 7.15
CA GLU A 184 -13.59 -3.97 8.17
C GLU A 184 -14.70 -4.98 7.78
N TYR A 185 -15.07 -5.00 6.50
CA TYR A 185 -16.09 -5.92 6.00
C TYR A 185 -15.65 -7.37 6.11
N VAL A 186 -14.40 -7.68 5.72
CA VAL A 186 -13.81 -9.03 5.90
C VAL A 186 -13.71 -9.39 7.38
N ASP A 187 -13.30 -8.45 8.26
CA ASP A 187 -13.23 -8.67 9.70
C ASP A 187 -14.60 -9.05 10.29
N SER A 188 -15.68 -8.43 9.84
CA SER A 188 -17.03 -8.73 10.31
C SER A 188 -17.47 -10.17 10.05
N ILE A 189 -16.84 -10.86 9.11
CA ILE A 189 -17.10 -12.25 8.72
C ILE A 189 -16.11 -13.20 9.40
N ALA A 190 -14.83 -12.86 9.41
CA ALA A 190 -13.76 -13.73 9.90
C ALA A 190 -13.64 -13.72 11.43
N ARG A 191 -14.14 -12.67 12.09
CA ARG A 191 -14.12 -12.49 13.54
C ARG A 191 -15.14 -13.42 14.21
N SER A 192 -14.65 -14.49 14.84
CA SER A 192 -15.49 -15.45 15.54
C SER A 192 -14.71 -16.18 16.62
N TYR A 193 -15.40 -16.56 17.71
CA TYR A 193 -14.84 -17.48 18.67
C TYR A 193 -14.87 -18.92 18.13
N ASP A 194 -13.69 -19.57 18.10
CA ASP A 194 -13.53 -20.94 17.65
C ASP A 194 -13.17 -21.83 18.85
N VAL A 195 -14.12 -22.61 19.31
CA VAL A 195 -13.94 -23.57 20.46
C VAL A 195 -12.85 -24.61 20.20
N ASN A 196 -12.50 -24.85 18.93
CA ASN A 196 -11.47 -25.82 18.53
C ASN A 196 -10.08 -25.18 18.34
N CYS A 197 -9.95 -23.87 18.62
CA CYS A 197 -8.69 -23.15 18.55
C CYS A 197 -8.26 -22.71 19.95
N ALA A 198 -7.16 -23.26 20.46
CA ALA A 198 -6.65 -22.93 21.79
C ALA A 198 -6.30 -21.45 21.99
N TRP A 199 -6.04 -20.72 20.90
CA TRP A 199 -5.68 -19.31 20.93
C TRP A 199 -6.86 -18.38 20.68
N SER A 200 -8.05 -18.91 20.34
CA SER A 200 -9.24 -18.09 20.08
C SER A 200 -9.78 -17.47 21.37
N LYS A 201 -10.24 -16.23 21.26
CA LYS A 201 -10.82 -15.44 22.36
C LYS A 201 -12.18 -14.88 21.95
N GLU A 202 -13.08 -14.77 22.89
CA GLU A 202 -14.33 -14.02 22.70
C GLU A 202 -14.10 -12.52 22.75
N PHE A 203 -14.66 -11.82 21.77
CA PHE A 203 -14.66 -10.37 21.72
C PHE A 203 -16.09 -9.84 21.61
N SER A 204 -16.37 -8.73 22.31
CA SER A 204 -17.62 -7.99 22.08
C SER A 204 -17.62 -7.32 20.72
N VAL A 205 -18.80 -6.90 20.25
CA VAL A 205 -18.96 -6.14 19.03
C VAL A 205 -18.06 -4.90 19.04
N LEU A 206 -17.38 -4.62 17.93
CA LEU A 206 -16.47 -3.49 17.79
C LEU A 206 -17.18 -2.16 18.02
N GLN A 207 -16.71 -1.42 19.02
CA GLN A 207 -17.18 -0.07 19.27
C GLN A 207 -16.41 0.93 18.40
N LYS A 208 -17.09 1.49 17.40
CA LYS A 208 -16.53 2.50 16.51
C LYS A 208 -16.58 3.86 17.16
N LYS A 209 -15.43 4.41 17.52
CA LYS A 209 -15.27 5.76 18.05
C LYS A 209 -13.88 6.30 17.72
N LEU A 210 -13.75 7.61 17.62
CA LEU A 210 -12.45 8.24 17.47
C LEU A 210 -11.63 8.07 18.76
N PRO A 211 -10.29 7.92 18.66
CA PRO A 211 -9.43 7.91 19.83
C PRO A 211 -9.48 9.26 20.55
N GLN A 212 -9.38 9.24 21.89
CA GLN A 212 -9.26 10.46 22.68
C GLN A 212 -7.95 11.19 22.40
N LYS A 213 -6.89 10.42 22.13
CA LYS A 213 -5.54 10.93 21.84
C LYS A 213 -4.85 10.08 20.81
N ILE A 214 -3.98 10.71 20.04
CA ILE A 214 -2.99 10.06 19.20
C ILE A 214 -1.63 10.18 19.88
N CYS A 215 -1.09 9.06 20.34
CA CYS A 215 0.23 8.99 20.91
C CYS A 215 1.26 8.87 19.80
N ILE A 216 2.32 9.68 19.82
CA ILE A 216 3.46 9.59 18.92
C ILE A 216 4.76 9.64 19.74
N PRO A 217 5.85 8.97 19.29
CA PRO A 217 7.11 9.00 19.99
C PRO A 217 7.66 10.42 20.17
N GLN A 218 8.17 10.70 21.35
CA GLN A 218 8.90 11.93 21.64
C GLN A 218 10.30 11.89 21.04
N THR A 219 10.93 10.71 21.01
CA THR A 219 12.27 10.50 20.48
C THR A 219 12.28 10.57 18.96
N LYS A 220 13.40 11.00 18.39
CA LYS A 220 13.61 11.00 16.95
C LYS A 220 13.58 9.55 16.43
N LEU A 221 12.76 9.32 15.39
CA LEU A 221 12.69 8.03 14.73
C LEU A 221 13.88 7.80 13.81
N THR A 222 14.23 6.53 13.60
CA THR A 222 15.27 6.09 12.67
C THR A 222 14.66 5.81 11.31
N PHE A 223 15.22 6.42 10.27
CA PHE A 223 14.88 6.18 8.88
C PHE A 223 16.08 5.59 8.15
N PHE A 224 15.82 4.70 7.18
CA PHE A 224 16.87 3.91 6.54
C PHE A 224 16.57 3.63 5.06
N GLY A 225 17.55 3.03 4.36
CA GLY A 225 17.45 2.66 2.96
C GLY A 225 17.57 3.85 1.99
N PRO A 226 17.32 3.63 0.70
CA PRO A 226 17.61 4.62 -0.35
C PRO A 226 16.72 5.87 -0.28
N TYR A 227 15.59 5.82 0.44
CA TYR A 227 14.62 6.92 0.59
C TYR A 227 14.51 7.43 2.03
N ALA A 228 15.52 7.20 2.87
CA ALA A 228 15.48 7.54 4.32
C ALA A 228 15.06 9.00 4.59
N LYS A 229 15.58 9.93 3.80
CA LYS A 229 15.32 11.37 3.95
C LYS A 229 13.89 11.76 3.56
N GLU A 230 13.39 11.14 2.52
CA GLU A 230 12.02 11.31 2.02
C GLU A 230 11.01 10.73 3.02
N TYR A 231 11.30 9.54 3.61
CA TYR A 231 10.52 8.94 4.70
C TYR A 231 10.47 9.86 5.93
N GLU A 232 11.61 10.42 6.38
CA GLU A 232 11.65 11.38 7.49
C GLU A 232 10.79 12.63 7.19
N THR A 233 10.90 13.15 5.98
CA THR A 233 10.14 14.32 5.54
C THR A 233 8.65 14.04 5.51
N LYS A 234 8.25 12.88 4.98
CA LYS A 234 6.86 12.46 4.91
C LYS A 234 6.27 12.24 6.30
N TRP A 235 7.01 11.63 7.21
CA TRP A 235 6.57 11.48 8.61
C TRP A 235 6.27 12.83 9.27
N LYS A 236 7.15 13.82 9.09
CA LYS A 236 6.91 15.19 9.59
C LYS A 236 5.62 15.80 9.01
N SER A 237 5.35 15.54 7.73
CA SER A 237 4.10 15.97 7.08
C SER A 237 2.89 15.27 7.69
N VAL A 238 2.94 13.95 7.91
CA VAL A 238 1.87 13.19 8.57
C VAL A 238 1.57 13.77 9.96
N VAL A 239 2.60 13.99 10.78
CA VAL A 239 2.43 14.60 12.13
C VAL A 239 1.79 16.00 12.04
N SER A 240 2.17 16.80 11.02
CA SER A 240 1.52 18.11 10.78
C SER A 240 0.05 17.96 10.40
N ASP A 241 -0.31 16.93 9.65
CA ASP A 241 -1.70 16.67 9.27
C ASP A 241 -2.55 16.18 10.43
N LEU A 242 -1.99 15.31 11.29
CA LEU A 242 -2.66 14.86 12.51
C LEU A 242 -3.04 16.04 13.44
N LYS A 243 -2.18 17.06 13.55
CA LYS A 243 -2.48 18.28 14.34
C LYS A 243 -3.71 19.03 13.85
N LYS A 244 -4.12 18.84 12.60
CA LYS A 244 -5.29 19.50 11.99
C LYS A 244 -6.58 18.68 12.15
N MET A 245 -6.49 17.44 12.65
CA MET A 245 -7.63 16.53 12.80
C MET A 245 -8.53 16.87 14.01
N GLY A 246 -8.12 17.75 14.88
CA GLY A 246 -8.87 18.10 16.10
C GLY A 246 -8.80 17.04 17.21
N ILE A 247 -7.97 16.01 17.06
CA ILE A 247 -7.71 14.99 18.08
C ILE A 247 -6.43 15.38 18.83
N ALA A 248 -6.43 15.25 20.15
CA ALA A 248 -5.29 15.59 20.99
C ALA A 248 -4.07 14.71 20.66
N ILE A 249 -2.90 15.32 20.46
CA ILE A 249 -1.64 14.61 20.27
C ILE A 249 -0.88 14.57 21.58
N GLN A 250 -0.44 13.37 21.98
CA GLN A 250 0.41 13.15 23.12
C GLN A 250 1.77 12.60 22.68
N TYR A 251 2.84 13.30 23.02
CA TYR A 251 4.20 12.78 22.85
C TYR A 251 4.53 11.84 24.01
N ILE A 252 4.99 10.62 23.70
CA ILE A 252 5.26 9.57 24.67
C ILE A 252 6.70 9.07 24.60
N ASP A 253 7.19 8.52 25.70
CA ASP A 253 8.41 7.72 25.69
C ASP A 253 8.11 6.36 25.02
N TYR A 254 8.83 6.10 23.94
CA TYR A 254 8.68 4.86 23.14
C TYR A 254 9.58 3.71 23.64
N SER A 255 10.44 3.95 24.64
CA SER A 255 11.44 2.97 25.10
C SER A 255 10.81 1.64 25.55
N ILE A 256 9.66 1.69 26.23
CA ILE A 256 8.93 0.47 26.67
C ILE A 256 8.45 -0.40 25.49
N PHE A 257 8.08 0.21 24.37
CA PHE A 257 7.68 -0.52 23.15
C PHE A 257 8.90 -1.13 22.47
N SER A 258 10.03 -0.41 22.44
CA SER A 258 11.30 -0.91 21.90
C SER A 258 11.84 -2.07 22.76
N GLU A 259 11.74 -1.98 24.09
CA GLU A 259 12.11 -3.05 25.00
C GLU A 259 11.26 -4.31 24.76
N ALA A 260 9.94 -4.17 24.61
CA ALA A 260 9.07 -5.28 24.25
C ALA A 260 9.45 -5.90 22.90
N ALA A 261 9.74 -5.08 21.88
CA ALA A 261 10.16 -5.56 20.57
C ALA A 261 11.45 -6.40 20.61
N ALA A 262 12.42 -6.01 21.44
CA ALA A 262 13.68 -6.72 21.61
C ALA A 262 13.51 -8.15 22.16
N ILE A 263 12.47 -8.39 22.97
CA ILE A 263 12.17 -9.73 23.52
C ILE A 263 11.93 -10.77 22.44
N LEU A 264 11.45 -10.36 21.25
CA LEU A 264 11.05 -11.28 20.19
C LEU A 264 12.23 -12.02 19.53
N TYR A 265 13.31 -11.29 19.21
CA TYR A 265 14.45 -11.83 18.45
C TYR A 265 15.75 -11.83 19.25
N ASP A 266 15.95 -10.85 20.10
CA ASP A 266 17.15 -10.76 20.96
C ASP A 266 16.93 -11.47 22.30
N GLY A 267 15.68 -11.77 22.66
CA GLY A 267 15.26 -12.46 23.85
C GLY A 267 14.88 -13.92 23.62
N PRO A 268 14.33 -14.59 24.66
CA PRO A 268 14.06 -16.04 24.65
C PRO A 268 12.85 -16.44 23.79
N TRP A 269 12.06 -15.49 23.23
CA TRP A 269 10.85 -15.84 22.47
C TRP A 269 11.14 -16.58 21.17
N ILE A 270 12.37 -16.46 20.64
CA ILE A 270 12.81 -17.24 19.47
C ILE A 270 12.71 -18.77 19.73
N ALA A 271 12.76 -19.22 20.98
CA ALA A 271 12.60 -20.62 21.35
C ALA A 271 11.20 -21.18 20.98
N GLU A 272 10.15 -20.32 20.93
CA GLU A 272 8.83 -20.77 20.50
C GLU A 272 8.81 -21.20 19.02
N ARG A 273 9.56 -20.52 18.15
CA ARG A 273 9.72 -20.94 16.75
C ARG A 273 10.40 -22.31 16.65
N TRP A 274 11.40 -22.52 17.50
CA TRP A 274 12.07 -23.82 17.57
C TRP A 274 11.15 -24.92 18.11
N ALA A 275 10.35 -24.63 19.12
CA ALA A 275 9.36 -25.56 19.64
C ALA A 275 8.33 -26.02 18.59
N ALA A 276 8.00 -25.16 17.64
CA ALA A 276 7.06 -25.48 16.55
C ALA A 276 7.72 -26.26 15.40
N LEU A 277 8.95 -25.94 15.03
CA LEU A 277 9.59 -26.37 13.78
C LEU A 277 10.90 -27.14 13.98
N GLY A 278 11.45 -27.20 15.20
CA GLY A 278 12.76 -27.78 15.49
C GLY A 278 12.88 -29.24 15.05
N ASP A 279 11.92 -30.07 15.37
CA ASP A 279 11.93 -31.49 14.96
C ASP A 279 11.94 -31.66 13.44
N PHE A 280 11.26 -30.77 12.71
CA PHE A 280 11.30 -30.79 11.25
C PHE A 280 12.68 -30.37 10.75
N VAL A 281 13.24 -29.28 11.29
CA VAL A 281 14.56 -28.74 10.89
C VAL A 281 15.66 -29.79 11.14
N GLU A 282 15.62 -30.50 12.26
CA GLU A 282 16.59 -31.55 12.59
C GLU A 282 16.47 -32.76 11.65
N ARG A 283 15.26 -33.27 11.44
CA ARG A 283 15.02 -34.41 10.53
C ARG A 283 15.37 -34.08 9.09
N ASN A 284 15.09 -32.87 8.64
CA ASN A 284 15.28 -32.44 7.27
C ASN A 284 16.74 -32.03 6.97
N GLN A 285 17.60 -31.89 7.98
CA GLN A 285 19.01 -31.50 7.87
C GLN A 285 19.23 -30.24 7.00
N GLY A 286 18.32 -29.27 7.04
CA GLY A 286 18.38 -28.02 6.27
C GLY A 286 18.09 -28.16 4.77
N GLN A 287 17.65 -29.33 4.28
CA GLN A 287 17.28 -29.50 2.87
C GLN A 287 16.08 -28.63 2.52
N GLU A 288 16.18 -27.96 1.35
CA GLU A 288 15.15 -27.03 0.87
C GLU A 288 14.77 -25.91 1.88
N MET A 289 15.74 -25.50 2.70
CA MET A 289 15.59 -24.33 3.57
C MET A 289 16.40 -23.14 3.07
N VAL A 290 15.82 -21.96 3.22
CA VAL A 290 16.56 -20.71 3.00
C VAL A 290 17.61 -20.57 4.12
N PRO A 291 18.91 -20.40 3.81
CA PRO A 291 19.98 -20.46 4.83
C PRO A 291 19.79 -19.51 6.00
N VAL A 292 19.34 -18.26 5.75
CA VAL A 292 19.09 -17.29 6.81
C VAL A 292 17.89 -17.71 7.68
N THR A 293 16.85 -18.33 7.10
CA THR A 293 15.70 -18.85 7.85
C THR A 293 16.12 -19.98 8.76
N GLU A 294 16.89 -20.95 8.25
CA GLU A 294 17.42 -22.06 9.07
C GLU A 294 18.28 -21.55 10.22
N LYS A 295 19.18 -20.59 9.96
CA LYS A 295 20.02 -19.97 10.99
C LYS A 295 19.19 -19.33 12.11
N ILE A 296 18.11 -18.64 11.75
CA ILE A 296 17.19 -18.00 12.71
C ILE A 296 16.45 -19.06 13.53
N LEU A 297 15.90 -20.10 12.91
CA LEU A 297 15.20 -21.18 13.62
C LEU A 297 16.14 -21.90 14.60
N ARG A 298 17.35 -22.28 14.17
CA ARG A 298 18.34 -22.93 15.02
C ARG A 298 18.82 -22.06 16.19
N SER A 299 18.72 -20.73 16.07
CA SER A 299 19.04 -19.84 17.20
C SER A 299 18.07 -20.00 18.38
N GLY A 300 16.89 -20.55 18.16
CA GLY A 300 15.92 -20.89 19.22
C GLY A 300 16.30 -22.11 20.06
N ASN A 301 17.30 -22.89 19.64
CA ASN A 301 17.81 -24.07 20.39
C ASN A 301 19.17 -23.80 21.06
N LYS A 302 19.49 -22.57 21.39
CA LYS A 302 20.74 -22.24 22.05
C LYS A 302 20.71 -22.68 23.54
N VAL A 303 21.84 -23.19 24.03
CA VAL A 303 21.99 -23.66 25.43
C VAL A 303 21.71 -22.55 26.45
N GLU A 304 21.94 -21.30 26.08
CA GLU A 304 21.72 -20.12 26.90
C GLU A 304 20.22 -19.81 27.10
N LEU A 305 19.34 -20.31 26.22
CA LEU A 305 17.89 -20.13 26.31
C LEU A 305 17.26 -21.11 27.32
N LYS A 306 17.56 -20.90 28.60
CA LYS A 306 17.03 -21.70 29.69
C LYS A 306 15.56 -21.34 29.98
N ALA A 307 14.80 -22.26 30.58
CA ALA A 307 13.40 -22.05 30.92
C ALA A 307 13.17 -20.81 31.80
N ASP A 308 14.08 -20.52 32.73
CA ASP A 308 13.97 -19.33 33.60
C ASP A 308 14.08 -18.02 32.80
N SER A 309 14.85 -17.98 31.70
CA SER A 309 14.94 -16.79 30.85
C SER A 309 13.60 -16.49 30.14
N VAL A 310 12.87 -17.51 29.75
CA VAL A 310 11.52 -17.37 29.17
C VAL A 310 10.56 -16.79 30.22
N PHE A 311 10.55 -17.34 31.45
CA PHE A 311 9.67 -16.83 32.52
C PHE A 311 10.02 -15.40 32.93
N ARG A 312 11.29 -15.02 33.02
CA ARG A 312 11.70 -13.65 33.28
C ARG A 312 11.19 -12.69 32.19
N ALA A 313 11.31 -13.07 30.93
CA ALA A 313 10.81 -12.29 29.80
C ALA A 313 9.26 -12.16 29.85
N MET A 314 8.55 -13.24 30.21
CA MET A 314 7.09 -13.20 30.40
C MET A 314 6.69 -12.26 31.54
N HIS A 315 7.39 -12.28 32.68
CA HIS A 315 7.13 -11.37 33.80
C HIS A 315 7.36 -9.92 33.37
N ARG A 316 8.50 -9.63 32.74
CA ARG A 316 8.80 -8.29 32.27
C ARG A 316 7.80 -7.80 31.23
N LEU A 317 7.40 -8.66 30.31
CA LEU A 317 6.37 -8.34 29.31
C LEU A 317 5.01 -8.02 29.95
N ALA A 318 4.64 -8.73 31.02
CA ALA A 318 3.42 -8.44 31.77
C ALA A 318 3.45 -7.06 32.43
N GLU A 319 4.61 -6.65 32.99
CA GLU A 319 4.82 -5.30 33.53
C GLU A 319 4.67 -4.25 32.44
N ILE A 320 5.36 -4.41 31.30
CA ILE A 320 5.26 -3.50 30.16
C ILE A 320 3.81 -3.38 29.67
N LYS A 321 3.07 -4.51 29.56
CA LYS A 321 1.64 -4.49 29.19
C LYS A 321 0.80 -3.64 30.16
N CYS A 322 1.09 -3.66 31.46
CA CYS A 322 0.41 -2.81 32.43
C CYS A 322 0.67 -1.33 32.18
N GLU A 323 1.91 -0.96 31.85
CA GLU A 323 2.28 0.42 31.52
C GLU A 323 1.61 0.88 30.20
N VAL A 324 1.70 0.06 29.15
CA VAL A 324 1.09 0.33 27.85
C VAL A 324 -0.43 0.49 27.95
N LYS A 325 -1.11 -0.32 28.77
CA LYS A 325 -2.56 -0.17 29.03
C LYS A 325 -2.91 1.21 29.60
N LYS A 326 -2.06 1.78 30.45
CA LYS A 326 -2.28 3.15 30.98
C LYS A 326 -2.10 4.20 29.91
N VAL A 327 -1.06 4.06 29.05
CA VAL A 327 -0.73 5.00 27.98
C VAL A 327 -1.80 5.00 26.88
N LEU A 328 -2.25 3.80 26.46
CA LEU A 328 -3.15 3.61 25.30
C LEU A 328 -4.63 3.49 25.68
N LYS A 329 -5.01 3.77 26.93
CA LYS A 329 -6.43 3.74 27.31
C LYS A 329 -7.23 4.72 26.45
N ASP A 330 -8.22 4.20 25.69
CA ASP A 330 -9.04 4.96 24.72
C ASP A 330 -8.23 5.81 23.73
N SER A 331 -7.01 5.40 23.46
CA SER A 331 -6.03 6.13 22.63
C SER A 331 -5.34 5.17 21.68
N VAL A 332 -4.65 5.71 20.68
CA VAL A 332 -3.84 4.93 19.75
C VAL A 332 -2.39 5.41 19.75
N LEU A 333 -1.45 4.49 19.52
CA LEU A 333 -0.09 4.83 19.12
C LEU A 333 -0.05 4.87 17.60
N LEU A 334 0.48 5.94 16.99
CA LEU A 334 0.69 6.02 15.54
C LEU A 334 2.19 6.09 15.23
N MET A 335 2.62 5.25 14.30
CA MET A 335 4.01 5.12 13.87
C MET A 335 4.08 5.01 12.35
N PRO A 336 5.20 5.35 11.69
CA PRO A 336 5.51 4.79 10.38
C PRO A 336 5.45 3.26 10.47
N THR A 337 4.87 2.58 9.52
CA THR A 337 4.87 1.10 9.52
C THR A 337 6.27 0.57 9.36
N SER A 338 7.06 1.23 8.51
CA SER A 338 8.50 1.01 8.38
C SER A 338 9.23 2.36 8.34
N GLY A 339 10.47 2.40 8.84
CA GLY A 339 11.34 3.56 8.72
C GLY A 339 11.95 3.75 7.32
N GLY A 340 11.66 2.87 6.38
CA GLY A 340 12.18 2.91 5.02
C GLY A 340 11.85 1.65 4.24
N THR A 341 12.53 1.48 3.13
CA THR A 341 12.54 0.26 2.30
C THR A 341 13.97 0.00 1.79
N TYR A 342 14.18 -1.15 1.20
CA TYR A 342 15.47 -1.54 0.62
C TYR A 342 15.29 -2.03 -0.82
N THR A 343 16.37 -1.98 -1.61
CA THR A 343 16.43 -2.78 -2.83
C THR A 343 16.64 -4.25 -2.47
N ARG A 344 16.27 -5.16 -3.37
CA ARG A 344 16.49 -6.60 -3.17
C ARG A 344 17.98 -6.91 -3.02
N GLU A 345 18.84 -6.26 -3.80
CA GLU A 345 20.32 -6.36 -3.71
C GLU A 345 20.84 -5.94 -2.32
N GLN A 346 20.28 -4.90 -1.72
CA GLN A 346 20.69 -4.50 -0.35
C GLN A 346 20.29 -5.55 0.69
N VAL A 347 19.15 -6.22 0.51
CA VAL A 347 18.75 -7.31 1.40
C VAL A 347 19.62 -8.54 1.21
N ASP A 348 20.01 -8.87 -0.02
CA ASP A 348 20.93 -9.99 -0.29
C ASP A 348 22.31 -9.74 0.32
N ALA A 349 22.79 -8.50 0.31
CA ALA A 349 24.07 -8.12 0.90
C ALA A 349 24.08 -8.22 2.43
N ASP A 350 22.96 -7.89 3.10
CA ASP A 350 22.81 -8.00 4.56
C ASP A 350 21.39 -8.43 4.96
N PRO A 351 21.08 -9.74 4.85
CA PRO A 351 19.72 -10.25 5.05
C PRO A 351 19.23 -10.24 6.51
N ILE A 352 20.11 -9.98 7.47
CA ILE A 352 19.76 -9.93 8.90
C ILE A 352 19.45 -8.50 9.32
N GLN A 353 20.36 -7.57 9.10
CA GLN A 353 20.19 -6.19 9.56
C GLN A 353 19.06 -5.48 8.80
N THR A 354 18.99 -5.67 7.48
CA THR A 354 17.90 -5.10 6.67
C THR A 354 16.54 -5.60 7.14
N ASN A 355 16.41 -6.89 7.43
CA ASN A 355 15.17 -7.45 7.98
C ASN A 355 14.86 -6.90 9.38
N SER A 356 15.84 -6.76 10.27
CA SER A 356 15.66 -6.21 11.61
C SER A 356 15.16 -4.77 11.54
N ASN A 357 15.70 -3.96 10.64
CA ASN A 357 15.26 -2.58 10.41
C ASN A 357 13.79 -2.52 9.98
N MET A 358 13.33 -3.46 9.11
CA MET A 358 11.93 -3.50 8.69
C MET A 358 10.95 -3.72 9.83
N GLY A 359 11.36 -4.42 10.90
CA GLY A 359 10.54 -4.71 12.08
C GLY A 359 10.59 -3.65 13.19
N LEU A 360 11.42 -2.62 13.05
CA LEU A 360 11.75 -1.66 14.11
C LEU A 360 10.51 -1.04 14.78
N TYR A 361 9.44 -0.78 14.02
CA TYR A 361 8.22 -0.14 14.51
C TYR A 361 7.00 -1.08 14.58
N THR A 362 7.16 -2.37 14.27
CA THR A 362 6.04 -3.33 14.25
C THR A 362 6.18 -4.48 15.24
N ASN A 363 7.43 -4.86 15.60
CA ASN A 363 7.72 -6.07 16.38
C ASN A 363 7.08 -6.12 17.78
N HIS A 364 6.81 -4.97 18.41
CA HIS A 364 6.22 -4.88 19.74
C HIS A 364 4.74 -5.27 19.79
N CYS A 365 4.02 -5.19 18.67
CA CYS A 365 2.57 -5.21 18.61
C CYS A 365 1.95 -6.47 19.22
N ASN A 366 2.35 -7.65 18.72
CA ASN A 366 1.77 -8.92 19.14
C ASN A 366 2.21 -9.30 20.56
N LEU A 367 3.47 -9.03 20.92
CA LEU A 367 3.96 -9.20 22.29
C LEU A 367 3.15 -8.39 23.31
N LEU A 368 2.74 -7.19 22.95
CA LEU A 368 1.95 -6.30 23.81
C LEU A 368 0.44 -6.54 23.73
N ASP A 369 -0.02 -7.56 22.97
CA ASP A 369 -1.45 -7.87 22.74
C ASP A 369 -2.21 -6.65 22.19
N LEU A 370 -1.64 -5.97 21.19
CA LEU A 370 -2.27 -4.83 20.51
C LEU A 370 -2.92 -5.28 19.22
N CYS A 371 -4.05 -4.68 18.87
CA CYS A 371 -4.55 -4.70 17.48
C CYS A 371 -3.91 -3.56 16.68
N ALA A 372 -3.88 -3.69 15.35
CA ALA A 372 -3.23 -2.71 14.50
C ALA A 372 -3.86 -2.61 13.11
N LEU A 373 -3.79 -1.43 12.54
CA LEU A 373 -4.21 -1.14 11.17
C LEU A 373 -3.14 -0.32 10.48
N ASP A 374 -2.55 -0.86 9.42
CA ASP A 374 -1.74 -0.09 8.48
C ASP A 374 -2.62 0.56 7.43
N PHE A 375 -2.40 1.84 7.16
CA PHE A 375 -3.08 2.59 6.11
C PHE A 375 -2.16 3.60 5.44
N GLN A 376 -2.49 3.94 4.20
CA GLN A 376 -1.64 4.77 3.36
C GLN A 376 -1.85 6.25 3.60
N THR A 377 -0.76 7.00 3.56
CA THR A 377 -0.76 8.47 3.71
C THR A 377 -0.21 9.19 2.49
N GLY A 378 0.03 8.47 1.40
CA GLY A 378 0.58 8.93 0.13
C GLY A 378 1.98 8.39 -0.14
N PHE A 379 2.74 9.08 -0.97
CA PHE A 379 4.03 8.63 -1.47
C PHE A 379 5.18 9.50 -0.97
N VAL A 380 6.37 8.92 -0.82
CA VAL A 380 7.63 9.61 -0.51
C VAL A 380 8.41 9.94 -1.78
N ALA A 381 8.28 9.12 -2.82
CA ALA A 381 8.83 9.29 -4.16
C ALA A 381 7.89 8.61 -5.16
N GLU A 382 8.18 8.72 -6.46
CA GLU A 382 7.40 8.04 -7.48
C GLU A 382 7.32 6.53 -7.21
N LYS A 383 6.10 6.01 -7.07
CA LYS A 383 5.81 4.59 -6.78
C LYS A 383 6.42 4.05 -5.48
N VAL A 384 6.76 4.92 -4.53
CA VAL A 384 7.25 4.54 -3.19
C VAL A 384 6.25 5.03 -2.14
N PRO A 385 5.32 4.18 -1.68
CA PRO A 385 4.26 4.58 -0.76
C PRO A 385 4.78 4.76 0.66
N PHE A 386 3.97 5.43 1.49
CA PHE A 386 4.24 5.63 2.91
C PHE A 386 3.03 5.21 3.75
N GLY A 387 3.11 4.01 4.30
CA GLY A 387 2.15 3.49 5.26
C GLY A 387 2.45 3.93 6.69
N VAL A 388 1.39 4.12 7.46
CA VAL A 388 1.45 4.32 8.91
C VAL A 388 0.60 3.26 9.61
N THR A 389 1.09 2.76 10.73
CA THR A 389 0.34 1.82 11.56
C THR A 389 -0.21 2.53 12.79
N SER A 390 -1.52 2.42 12.97
CA SER A 390 -2.23 2.75 14.21
C SER A 390 -2.37 1.51 15.07
N PHE A 391 -1.96 1.59 16.34
CA PHE A 391 -2.01 0.52 17.33
C PHE A 391 -2.97 0.89 18.44
N ALA A 392 -3.85 -0.03 18.82
CA ALA A 392 -4.75 0.11 19.95
C ALA A 392 -4.70 -1.12 20.86
N LEU A 393 -5.25 -1.01 22.05
CA LEU A 393 -5.39 -2.15 22.95
C LEU A 393 -6.31 -3.22 22.34
N SER A 394 -6.09 -4.47 22.71
CA SER A 394 -6.90 -5.62 22.30
C SER A 394 -8.41 -5.34 22.46
N GLY A 395 -9.18 -5.60 21.43
CA GLY A 395 -10.62 -5.33 21.34
C GLY A 395 -10.99 -3.87 21.02
N GLN A 396 -10.01 -3.00 20.73
CA GLN A 396 -10.24 -1.59 20.43
C GLN A 396 -9.95 -1.23 18.95
N GLU A 397 -10.10 -2.17 18.03
CA GLU A 397 -9.87 -1.95 16.60
C GLU A 397 -10.71 -0.79 16.04
N GLY A 398 -11.89 -0.52 16.62
CA GLY A 398 -12.73 0.60 16.22
C GLY A 398 -12.04 1.97 16.30
N LEU A 399 -11.07 2.16 17.22
CA LEU A 399 -10.25 3.38 17.29
C LEU A 399 -9.34 3.51 16.06
N ASN A 400 -8.72 2.42 15.63
CA ASN A 400 -7.84 2.39 14.47
C ASN A 400 -8.63 2.66 13.17
N ILE A 401 -9.82 2.04 13.03
CA ILE A 401 -10.72 2.22 11.88
C ILE A 401 -11.12 3.69 11.73
N GLU A 402 -11.68 4.26 12.79
CA GLU A 402 -12.23 5.62 12.74
C GLU A 402 -11.12 6.66 12.52
N LEU A 403 -9.93 6.45 13.10
CA LEU A 403 -8.77 7.30 12.82
C LEU A 403 -8.35 7.24 11.35
N ALA A 404 -8.22 6.02 10.78
CA ALA A 404 -7.81 5.84 9.40
C ALA A 404 -8.83 6.45 8.41
N LYS A 405 -10.13 6.22 8.63
CA LYS A 405 -11.20 6.82 7.82
C LYS A 405 -11.19 8.34 7.88
N LEU A 406 -11.06 8.92 9.07
CA LEU A 406 -10.97 10.38 9.22
C LEU A 406 -9.75 10.95 8.49
N TYR A 407 -8.57 10.30 8.61
CA TYR A 407 -7.36 10.71 7.92
C TYR A 407 -7.52 10.67 6.39
N GLN A 408 -8.10 9.59 5.87
CA GLN A 408 -8.35 9.43 4.43
C GLN A 408 -9.36 10.46 3.91
N LEU A 409 -10.43 10.72 4.64
CA LEU A 409 -11.44 11.72 4.28
C LEU A 409 -10.83 13.13 4.17
N MET A 410 -9.98 13.50 5.11
CA MET A 410 -9.28 14.80 5.07
C MET A 410 -8.34 14.92 3.88
N ASN A 411 -7.62 13.85 3.52
CA ASN A 411 -6.72 13.85 2.37
C ASN A 411 -7.50 13.84 1.03
N GLN A 412 -8.59 13.10 0.92
CA GLN A 412 -9.47 13.15 -0.25
C GLN A 412 -10.08 14.54 -0.45
N SER A 413 -10.48 15.20 0.63
CA SER A 413 -10.98 16.58 0.56
C SER A 413 -9.92 17.54 0.04
N ARG A 414 -8.65 17.40 0.45
CA ARG A 414 -7.52 18.18 -0.07
C ARG A 414 -7.22 17.90 -1.54
N MET A 415 -7.22 16.64 -1.95
CA MET A 415 -7.03 16.26 -3.35
C MET A 415 -8.19 16.78 -4.22
N ASN A 416 -9.43 16.78 -3.70
CA ASN A 416 -10.58 17.35 -4.39
C ASN A 416 -10.52 18.88 -4.46
N VAL A 417 -9.98 19.56 -3.46
CA VAL A 417 -9.71 21.02 -3.52
C VAL A 417 -8.63 21.31 -4.55
N GLN A 418 -7.53 20.55 -4.58
CA GLN A 418 -6.48 20.69 -5.60
C GLN A 418 -6.97 20.32 -7.00
N LYS A 419 -7.84 19.32 -7.16
CA LYS A 419 -8.52 19.01 -8.43
C LYS A 419 -9.52 20.09 -8.86
N ARG A 420 -10.03 20.92 -7.94
CA ARG A 420 -10.98 22.02 -8.24
C ARG A 420 -10.30 23.31 -8.68
N GLU A 421 -9.00 23.51 -8.43
CA GLU A 421 -8.28 24.64 -9.00
C GLU A 421 -8.01 24.38 -10.49
N MET A 422 -8.92 24.86 -11.33
CA MET A 422 -8.82 24.81 -12.78
C MET A 422 -8.25 26.14 -13.29
N VAL A 423 -7.39 26.06 -14.29
CA VAL A 423 -6.92 27.22 -15.04
C VAL A 423 -7.44 27.17 -16.47
N GLU A 424 -7.62 28.34 -17.08
CA GLU A 424 -8.00 28.43 -18.47
C GLU A 424 -6.75 28.39 -19.35
N LEU A 425 -6.76 27.48 -20.34
CA LEU A 425 -5.68 27.29 -21.32
C LEU A 425 -6.23 27.53 -22.73
N ALA A 426 -5.70 28.51 -23.43
CA ALA A 426 -6.01 28.78 -24.84
C ALA A 426 -5.11 27.96 -25.76
N VAL A 427 -5.68 27.23 -26.71
CA VAL A 427 -5.00 26.45 -27.75
C VAL A 427 -5.43 26.94 -29.14
N CYS A 428 -4.48 27.08 -30.07
CA CYS A 428 -4.76 27.58 -31.42
C CYS A 428 -4.30 26.61 -32.53
N GLY A 429 -3.97 25.36 -32.20
CA GLY A 429 -3.36 24.42 -33.14
C GLY A 429 -3.81 22.97 -32.94
N LEU A 430 -2.89 22.03 -33.06
CA LEU A 430 -3.17 20.58 -33.04
C LEU A 430 -3.85 20.06 -31.77
N HIS A 431 -3.87 20.85 -30.69
CA HIS A 431 -4.62 20.55 -29.46
C HIS A 431 -6.10 20.96 -29.50
N MET A 432 -6.58 21.61 -30.58
CA MET A 432 -8.00 21.90 -30.73
C MET A 432 -8.79 20.61 -30.93
N ARG A 433 -10.08 20.63 -30.57
CA ARG A 433 -10.98 19.45 -30.65
C ARG A 433 -10.98 18.83 -32.04
N GLY A 434 -10.87 17.49 -32.09
CA GLY A 434 -10.82 16.70 -33.33
C GLY A 434 -9.48 16.72 -34.04
N LEU A 435 -8.46 17.45 -33.55
CA LEU A 435 -7.12 17.48 -34.12
C LEU A 435 -6.15 16.53 -33.38
N THR A 436 -5.01 16.27 -34.00
CA THR A 436 -4.11 15.17 -33.67
C THR A 436 -3.64 15.12 -32.21
N LEU A 437 -3.49 16.28 -31.54
CA LEU A 437 -2.96 16.36 -30.16
C LEU A 437 -4.03 16.64 -29.10
N GLU A 438 -5.33 16.63 -29.45
CA GLU A 438 -6.43 16.78 -28.48
C GLU A 438 -6.30 15.78 -27.33
N HIS A 439 -5.90 14.52 -27.62
CA HIS A 439 -5.75 13.46 -26.62
C HIS A 439 -4.83 13.87 -25.46
N GLN A 440 -3.81 14.71 -25.69
CA GLN A 440 -2.90 15.17 -24.64
C GLN A 440 -3.60 16.08 -23.60
N LEU A 441 -4.62 16.83 -24.01
CA LEU A 441 -5.47 17.61 -23.09
C LEU A 441 -6.42 16.70 -22.31
N LEU A 442 -7.00 15.71 -22.97
CA LEU A 442 -7.90 14.75 -22.34
C LEU A 442 -7.16 13.87 -21.32
N GLU A 443 -5.93 13.43 -21.62
CA GLU A 443 -5.07 12.66 -20.72
C GLU A 443 -4.77 13.38 -19.40
N VAL A 444 -4.61 14.70 -19.43
CA VAL A 444 -4.39 15.49 -18.22
C VAL A 444 -5.68 15.95 -17.55
N GLY A 445 -6.84 15.49 -18.04
CA GLY A 445 -8.15 15.79 -17.47
C GLY A 445 -8.63 17.22 -17.76
N ALA A 446 -8.21 17.81 -18.88
CA ALA A 446 -8.72 19.09 -19.33
C ALA A 446 -10.12 18.93 -19.96
N GLU A 447 -10.98 19.92 -19.73
CA GLU A 447 -12.34 19.99 -20.23
C GLU A 447 -12.50 21.19 -21.18
N PHE A 448 -13.10 20.97 -22.35
CA PHE A 448 -13.41 22.06 -23.26
C PHE A 448 -14.40 23.05 -22.59
N LYS A 449 -14.09 24.35 -22.71
CA LYS A 449 -14.93 25.40 -22.16
C LYS A 449 -15.70 26.14 -23.27
N GLU A 450 -14.95 26.73 -24.21
CA GLU A 450 -15.53 27.58 -25.26
C GLU A 450 -14.56 27.83 -26.41
N GLU A 451 -15.10 28.29 -27.55
CA GLU A 451 -14.33 28.93 -28.61
C GLU A 451 -14.26 30.43 -28.32
N ALA A 452 -13.09 31.02 -28.54
CA ALA A 452 -12.84 32.43 -28.29
C ALA A 452 -11.94 33.07 -29.37
N MET A 453 -11.91 34.39 -29.39
CA MET A 453 -10.98 35.16 -30.23
C MET A 453 -9.93 35.84 -29.36
N THR A 454 -8.69 35.90 -29.86
CA THR A 454 -7.66 36.73 -29.23
C THR A 454 -7.92 38.22 -29.52
N ALA A 455 -7.36 39.07 -28.66
CA ALA A 455 -7.24 40.50 -29.03
C ALA A 455 -6.49 40.64 -30.37
N PRO A 456 -6.71 41.72 -31.14
CA PRO A 456 -6.14 41.92 -32.49
C PRO A 456 -4.64 42.32 -32.44
N CYS A 457 -3.88 41.63 -31.61
CA CYS A 457 -2.45 41.89 -31.41
C CYS A 457 -1.58 40.64 -31.61
N TYR A 458 -2.06 39.68 -32.41
CA TYR A 458 -1.33 38.44 -32.66
C TYR A 458 -1.15 38.16 -34.15
N LYS A 459 -0.03 37.46 -34.46
CA LYS A 459 0.19 36.79 -35.73
C LYS A 459 0.13 35.30 -35.55
N LEU A 460 -0.46 34.59 -36.52
CA LEU A 460 -0.47 33.13 -36.59
C LEU A 460 0.55 32.69 -37.64
N ILE A 461 1.60 32.03 -37.20
CA ILE A 461 2.70 31.60 -38.03
C ILE A 461 2.68 30.08 -38.20
N LYS A 462 2.70 29.59 -39.46
CA LYS A 462 2.86 28.18 -39.76
C LYS A 462 4.34 27.81 -39.65
N LEU A 463 4.65 26.98 -38.66
CA LEU A 463 6.01 26.59 -38.33
C LEU A 463 6.55 25.54 -39.32
N PRO A 464 7.85 25.59 -39.68
CA PRO A 464 8.52 24.59 -40.53
C PRO A 464 8.84 23.29 -39.78
N SER A 465 7.85 22.71 -39.09
CA SER A 465 7.97 21.52 -38.30
C SER A 465 7.26 20.33 -38.95
N THR A 466 7.56 19.12 -38.51
CA THR A 466 6.84 17.89 -38.90
C THR A 466 6.31 17.19 -37.64
N PRO A 467 4.99 17.07 -37.42
CA PRO A 467 3.92 17.69 -38.23
C PRO A 467 3.98 19.23 -38.19
N LYS A 468 3.34 19.86 -39.17
CA LYS A 468 3.22 21.33 -39.20
C LYS A 468 2.37 21.78 -38.02
N LYS A 469 2.78 22.85 -37.35
CA LYS A 469 2.14 23.44 -36.17
C LYS A 469 1.97 24.94 -36.34
N PRO A 470 0.91 25.54 -35.79
CA PRO A 470 0.83 26.98 -35.70
C PRO A 470 1.60 27.50 -34.49
N GLY A 471 2.20 28.68 -34.63
CA GLY A 471 2.78 29.45 -33.55
C GLY A 471 2.04 30.80 -33.42
N LEU A 472 1.60 31.15 -32.22
CA LEU A 472 0.96 32.43 -31.93
C LEU A 472 2.01 33.39 -31.39
N ILE A 473 2.24 34.52 -32.12
CA ILE A 473 3.22 35.55 -31.76
C ILE A 473 2.50 36.83 -31.44
N LYS A 474 2.76 37.43 -30.27
CA LYS A 474 2.22 38.75 -29.93
C LYS A 474 3.02 39.85 -30.67
N THR A 475 2.31 40.73 -31.38
CA THR A 475 2.91 41.82 -32.18
C THR A 475 2.36 43.18 -31.79
N ARG A 476 3.12 44.23 -32.08
CA ARG A 476 2.68 45.64 -31.89
C ARG A 476 2.00 46.21 -33.14
N GLU A 477 2.33 45.65 -34.30
CA GLU A 477 1.86 46.15 -35.61
C GLU A 477 1.32 44.98 -36.44
N ASN A 478 0.30 45.29 -37.28
CA ASN A 478 -0.33 44.32 -38.19
C ASN A 478 -0.81 43.02 -37.50
N GLY A 479 -1.33 43.13 -36.26
CA GLY A 479 -1.90 42.02 -35.53
C GLY A 479 -3.34 41.71 -35.99
N HIS A 480 -3.76 40.47 -35.78
CA HIS A 480 -5.08 39.96 -36.11
C HIS A 480 -5.69 39.29 -34.86
N SER A 481 -7.03 39.25 -34.82
CA SER A 481 -7.74 38.37 -33.88
C SER A 481 -7.71 36.94 -34.43
N ILE A 482 -7.22 36.01 -33.62
CA ILE A 482 -7.04 34.61 -33.98
C ILE A 482 -8.00 33.76 -33.17
N GLN A 483 -8.68 32.85 -33.80
CA GLN A 483 -9.56 31.87 -33.15
C GLN A 483 -8.73 30.90 -32.33
N VAL A 484 -9.18 30.69 -31.09
CA VAL A 484 -8.61 29.74 -30.14
C VAL A 484 -9.72 28.95 -29.48
N GLU A 485 -9.38 27.79 -28.92
CA GLU A 485 -10.26 27.08 -28.00
C GLU A 485 -9.73 27.26 -26.58
N VAL A 486 -10.62 27.56 -25.65
CA VAL A 486 -10.31 27.68 -24.23
C VAL A 486 -10.72 26.39 -23.53
N TRP A 487 -9.80 25.80 -22.83
CA TRP A 487 -9.98 24.59 -22.06
C TRP A 487 -9.76 24.87 -20.57
N LYS A 488 -10.52 24.22 -19.70
CA LYS A 488 -10.26 24.18 -18.26
C LYS A 488 -9.33 23.00 -17.95
N MET A 489 -8.14 23.30 -17.45
CA MET A 489 -7.12 22.31 -17.12
C MET A 489 -6.86 22.31 -15.61
N PRO A 490 -6.72 21.13 -14.94
CA PRO A 490 -6.30 21.10 -13.55
C PRO A 490 -4.95 21.79 -13.36
N LYS A 491 -4.87 22.77 -12.47
CA LYS A 491 -3.65 23.55 -12.20
C LYS A 491 -2.45 22.67 -11.85
N SER A 492 -2.68 21.57 -11.15
CA SER A 492 -1.67 20.58 -10.78
C SER A 492 -1.05 19.84 -11.98
N LYS A 493 -1.68 19.90 -13.16
CA LYS A 493 -1.26 19.20 -14.38
C LYS A 493 -0.53 20.09 -15.40
N ILE A 494 -0.39 21.39 -15.13
CA ILE A 494 0.30 22.32 -16.04
C ILE A 494 1.75 21.91 -16.25
N GLY A 495 2.48 21.52 -15.20
CA GLY A 495 3.89 21.11 -15.31
C GLY A 495 4.06 19.88 -16.22
N GLU A 496 3.27 18.84 -15.99
CA GLU A 496 3.26 17.61 -16.80
C GLU A 496 2.91 17.91 -18.28
N PHE A 497 1.96 18.84 -18.50
CA PHE A 497 1.58 19.25 -19.85
C PHE A 497 2.66 20.09 -20.52
N LEU A 498 3.33 20.99 -19.77
CA LEU A 498 4.40 21.85 -20.28
C LEU A 498 5.61 21.03 -20.79
N GLU A 499 5.95 19.94 -20.14
CA GLU A 499 7.03 19.02 -20.56
C GLU A 499 6.79 18.40 -21.95
N LYS A 500 5.54 18.33 -22.40
CA LYS A 500 5.17 17.80 -23.72
C LYS A 500 5.28 18.85 -24.84
N ILE A 501 5.53 20.13 -24.51
CA ILE A 501 5.57 21.24 -25.47
C ILE A 501 7.01 21.48 -25.94
N PRO A 502 7.36 21.15 -27.19
CA PRO A 502 8.71 21.37 -27.70
C PRO A 502 8.93 22.84 -28.13
N ALA A 503 10.15 23.31 -28.02
CA ALA A 503 10.55 24.56 -28.65
C ALA A 503 10.21 24.56 -30.17
N PRO A 504 9.87 25.71 -30.77
CA PRO A 504 9.86 27.08 -30.26
C PRO A 504 8.53 27.47 -29.57
N LEU A 505 7.68 26.50 -29.21
CA LEU A 505 6.42 26.75 -28.52
C LEU A 505 6.65 26.77 -27.01
N GLY A 506 5.80 27.51 -26.27
CA GLY A 506 5.77 27.57 -24.83
C GLY A 506 4.41 28.02 -24.33
N LEU A 507 4.23 28.06 -23.02
CA LEU A 507 3.04 28.62 -22.40
C LEU A 507 3.33 30.01 -21.85
N GLY A 508 2.41 30.93 -22.07
CA GLY A 508 2.47 32.29 -21.57
C GLY A 508 1.10 32.92 -21.42
N LYS A 509 1.04 34.24 -21.32
CA LYS A 509 -0.21 34.99 -21.19
C LYS A 509 -0.74 35.35 -22.57
N VAL A 510 -1.90 34.83 -22.91
CA VAL A 510 -2.65 35.14 -24.13
C VAL A 510 -3.84 36.05 -23.78
N GLN A 511 -3.89 37.21 -24.45
CA GLN A 511 -4.97 38.16 -24.28
C GLN A 511 -6.11 37.80 -25.24
N LEU A 512 -7.24 37.44 -24.71
CA LEU A 512 -8.51 37.31 -25.43
C LEU A 512 -9.16 38.69 -25.59
N GLU A 513 -10.29 38.78 -26.28
CA GLU A 513 -11.04 40.01 -26.42
C GLU A 513 -11.50 40.59 -25.08
N ASP A 514 -11.86 39.74 -24.12
CA ASP A 514 -12.47 40.08 -22.84
C ASP A 514 -11.60 39.84 -21.59
N ARG A 515 -10.56 39.00 -21.69
CA ARG A 515 -9.70 38.62 -20.56
C ARG A 515 -8.37 38.06 -20.98
N GLU A 516 -7.48 37.82 -20.00
CA GLU A 516 -6.20 37.17 -20.19
C GLU A 516 -6.24 35.74 -19.62
N VAL A 517 -5.71 34.78 -20.40
CA VAL A 517 -5.62 33.36 -20.02
C VAL A 517 -4.21 32.82 -20.24
N ILE A 518 -3.89 31.63 -19.68
CA ILE A 518 -2.69 30.90 -20.11
C ILE A 518 -2.93 30.38 -21.53
N GLY A 519 -1.92 30.37 -22.39
CA GLY A 519 -2.08 29.78 -23.72
C GLY A 519 -0.74 29.57 -24.44
N PHE A 520 -0.80 28.91 -25.58
CA PHE A 520 0.37 28.66 -26.40
C PHE A 520 0.86 29.95 -27.02
N LEU A 521 2.16 30.22 -26.85
CA LEU A 521 2.91 31.25 -27.53
C LEU A 521 4.09 30.64 -28.26
N CYS A 522 4.55 31.36 -29.29
CA CYS A 522 5.74 31.00 -30.06
C CYS A 522 6.83 32.06 -29.88
N GLU A 523 8.09 31.65 -29.90
CA GLU A 523 9.20 32.54 -29.85
C GLU A 523 9.20 33.49 -31.05
N GLY A 524 9.48 34.81 -30.84
CA GLY A 524 9.29 35.86 -31.80
C GLY A 524 10.14 35.73 -33.08
N TYR A 525 11.32 35.08 -33.02
CA TYR A 525 12.16 34.87 -34.19
C TYR A 525 11.51 34.02 -35.28
N MET A 526 10.49 33.22 -34.93
CA MET A 526 9.75 32.39 -35.88
C MET A 526 8.93 33.22 -36.89
N GLU A 527 8.68 34.51 -36.61
CA GLU A 527 8.06 35.41 -37.56
C GLU A 527 8.88 35.54 -38.85
N TYR A 528 10.22 35.42 -38.77
CA TYR A 528 11.13 35.55 -39.92
C TYR A 528 11.39 34.21 -40.65
N ILE A 529 11.00 33.08 -40.07
CA ILE A 529 11.32 31.74 -40.60
C ILE A 529 10.06 31.02 -41.09
N GLY A 530 8.94 31.25 -40.42
CA GLY A 530 7.67 30.60 -40.74
C GLY A 530 6.83 31.38 -41.76
N GLU A 531 5.72 30.80 -42.17
CA GLU A 531 4.73 31.41 -43.08
C GLU A 531 3.67 32.16 -42.28
N ASP A 532 3.45 33.43 -42.54
CA ASP A 532 2.38 34.21 -41.89
C ASP A 532 1.01 33.85 -42.51
N ILE A 533 0.20 33.18 -41.71
CA ILE A 533 -1.15 32.73 -42.05
C ILE A 533 -2.24 33.46 -41.24
N SER A 534 -1.91 34.62 -40.70
CA SER A 534 -2.81 35.41 -39.83
C SER A 534 -4.14 35.77 -40.50
N LYS A 535 -4.16 35.91 -41.83
CA LYS A 535 -5.37 36.23 -42.62
C LYS A 535 -6.42 35.12 -42.56
N GLU A 536 -5.98 33.86 -42.34
CA GLU A 536 -6.87 32.71 -42.20
C GLU A 536 -7.61 32.72 -40.85
N LYS A 537 -7.15 33.49 -39.88
CA LYS A 537 -7.72 33.70 -38.54
C LYS A 537 -7.87 32.41 -37.67
N SER A 538 -7.70 31.24 -38.24
CA SER A 538 -7.83 29.95 -37.55
C SER A 538 -6.95 28.88 -38.18
N TRP A 539 -6.34 28.03 -37.36
CA TRP A 539 -5.62 26.85 -37.85
C TRP A 539 -6.55 25.86 -38.59
N ARG A 540 -7.82 25.78 -38.18
CA ARG A 540 -8.82 24.91 -38.85
C ARG A 540 -9.01 25.25 -40.32
N ASN A 541 -8.90 26.52 -40.70
CA ASN A 541 -9.04 26.97 -42.07
C ASN A 541 -7.81 26.60 -42.94
N VAL A 542 -6.66 26.34 -42.31
CA VAL A 542 -5.41 25.95 -43.01
C VAL A 542 -5.32 24.45 -43.26
N GLU A 543 -5.90 23.61 -42.35
CA GLU A 543 -5.91 22.16 -42.55
C GLU A 543 -7.03 21.67 -43.49
N SER A 544 -8.02 22.51 -43.77
CA SER A 544 -9.14 22.20 -44.68
C SER A 544 -8.80 22.45 -46.16
N ASN A 545 -7.65 23.10 -46.46
CA ASN A 545 -7.09 23.36 -47.78
C ASN A 545 -5.81 22.52 -47.97
#